data_52cebbb9e60682606a75bb6ba154b20e
#
_entry.id   52cebbb9e60682606a75bb6ba154b20e
#
_cell.length_a   1.000
_cell.length_b   1.000
_cell.length_c   1.000
_cell.angle_alpha   90.00
_cell.angle_beta   90.00
_cell.angle_gamma   90.00
#
_symmetry.space_group_name_H-M   'P 1'
#
loop_
_entity.id
_entity.type
_entity.pdbx_description
1 polymer ?
#
loop_
_entity_poly.entity_id
_entity_poly.type
_entity_poly.pdbx_seq_one_letter_code
_entity_poly.pdbx_strand_id
1 'polypeptide(L)'
;MTIPRLFLVAPDDKSVAHLMSCLTAACQAGDVASILVPASIAAGITAPAQALGLAVIVNGGPPGGADGVHVEAGTAAVSEARKAVGKGGFVGAYAGASRHFAMEAAEAGADYVALAQNGASVGGVPIVSWWSSVMEIPCVAFEPVELEGLDILLPQKPDFIRPSDAMWADAETASRIITELRQRLETK
;
A
#
# COMPACT_ATOMS: atom_id res chain seq x y z
N MET A 1 7.04 19.14 4.52
CA MET A 1 7.14 17.88 3.76
C MET A 1 6.12 16.95 4.38
N THR A 2 5.23 16.32 3.60
CA THR A 2 4.25 15.37 4.14
C THR A 2 4.98 14.08 4.47
N ILE A 3 4.79 13.57 5.69
CA ILE A 3 5.36 12.29 6.10
C ILE A 3 4.54 11.18 5.43
N PRO A 4 5.16 10.24 4.69
CA PRO A 4 4.41 9.14 4.09
C PRO A 4 3.82 8.24 5.17
N ARG A 5 2.60 7.72 4.92
CA ARG A 5 1.94 6.76 5.81
C ARG A 5 2.28 5.32 5.40
N LEU A 6 2.01 4.39 6.29
CA LEU A 6 2.33 2.98 6.05
C LEU A 6 1.18 2.26 5.34
N PHE A 7 1.53 1.56 4.26
CA PHE A 7 0.65 0.70 3.47
C PHE A 7 1.13 -0.75 3.62
N LEU A 8 0.40 -1.56 4.36
CA LEU A 8 0.78 -2.95 4.61
C LEU A 8 0.29 -3.87 3.51
N VAL A 9 1.03 -4.94 3.24
CA VAL A 9 0.63 -6.00 2.31
C VAL A 9 0.70 -7.33 3.05
N ALA A 10 -0.45 -7.96 3.25
CA ALA A 10 -0.53 -9.24 3.95
C ALA A 10 -0.04 -10.38 3.06
N PRO A 11 0.84 -11.26 3.57
CA PRO A 11 1.18 -12.49 2.88
C PRO A 11 -0.01 -13.46 2.86
N ASP A 12 -0.03 -14.35 1.89
CA ASP A 12 -1.11 -15.33 1.67
C ASP A 12 -0.89 -16.66 2.39
N ASP A 13 0.32 -16.88 2.93
CA ASP A 13 0.74 -18.11 3.62
C ASP A 13 0.51 -18.09 5.15
N LYS A 14 0.00 -16.99 5.71
CA LYS A 14 -0.22 -16.84 7.16
C LYS A 14 -1.69 -16.95 7.53
N SER A 15 -1.93 -17.48 8.74
CA SER A 15 -3.29 -17.53 9.29
C SER A 15 -3.80 -16.12 9.65
N VAL A 16 -5.12 -15.92 9.61
CA VAL A 16 -5.75 -14.66 10.02
C VAL A 16 -5.37 -14.29 11.47
N ALA A 17 -5.33 -15.27 12.38
CA ALA A 17 -4.94 -15.02 13.78
C ALA A 17 -3.51 -14.49 13.91
N HIS A 18 -2.58 -15.06 13.14
CA HIS A 18 -1.18 -14.59 13.10
C HIS A 18 -1.10 -13.17 12.55
N LEU A 19 -1.75 -12.91 11.40
CA LEU A 19 -1.78 -11.59 10.79
C LEU A 19 -2.37 -10.54 11.73
N MET A 20 -3.47 -10.84 12.41
CA MET A 20 -4.09 -9.92 13.37
C MET A 20 -3.21 -9.62 14.57
N SER A 21 -2.39 -10.58 15.04
CA SER A 21 -1.39 -10.33 16.08
C SER A 21 -0.34 -9.30 15.63
N CYS A 22 0.23 -9.49 14.43
CA CYS A 22 1.19 -8.55 13.85
C CYS A 22 0.55 -7.17 13.57
N LEU A 23 -0.68 -7.13 13.02
CA LEU A 23 -1.41 -5.88 12.75
C LEU A 23 -1.67 -5.07 14.01
N THR A 24 -2.13 -5.73 15.07
CA THR A 24 -2.40 -5.05 16.34
C THR A 24 -1.14 -4.38 16.87
N ALA A 25 -0.02 -5.11 16.85
CA ALA A 25 1.28 -4.59 17.28
C ALA A 25 1.77 -3.44 16.39
N ALA A 26 1.60 -3.56 15.07
CA ALA A 26 1.98 -2.52 14.10
C ALA A 26 1.16 -1.22 14.32
N CYS A 27 -0.15 -1.32 14.47
CA CYS A 27 -1.03 -0.16 14.70
C CYS A 27 -0.75 0.55 16.04
N GLN A 28 -0.30 -0.17 17.05
CA GLN A 28 0.13 0.42 18.33
C GLN A 28 1.49 1.12 18.22
N ALA A 29 2.33 0.70 17.29
CA ALA A 29 3.68 1.22 17.11
C ALA A 29 3.78 2.43 16.19
N GLY A 30 2.85 2.62 15.22
CA GLY A 30 2.93 3.71 14.26
C GLY A 30 1.64 3.98 13.50
N ASP A 31 1.68 4.99 12.60
CA ASP A 31 0.54 5.39 11.76
C ASP A 31 0.42 4.47 10.53
N VAL A 32 -0.34 3.39 10.69
CA VAL A 32 -0.70 2.49 9.60
C VAL A 32 -1.99 3.00 8.94
N ALA A 33 -1.95 3.26 7.63
CA ALA A 33 -3.10 3.77 6.89
C ALA A 33 -4.03 2.66 6.42
N SER A 34 -3.44 1.60 5.87
CA SER A 34 -4.19 0.58 5.14
C SER A 34 -3.47 -0.76 5.12
N ILE A 35 -4.24 -1.79 4.80
CA ILE A 35 -3.73 -3.13 4.52
C ILE A 35 -4.32 -3.67 3.24
N LEU A 36 -3.47 -4.17 2.35
CA LEU A 36 -3.84 -4.97 1.18
C LEU A 36 -3.86 -6.44 1.57
N VAL A 37 -4.99 -7.10 1.36
CA VAL A 37 -5.20 -8.50 1.75
C VAL A 37 -5.56 -9.37 0.55
N PRO A 38 -5.06 -10.61 0.46
CA PRO A 38 -5.54 -11.58 -0.52
C PRO A 38 -7.05 -11.83 -0.37
N ALA A 39 -7.75 -12.03 -1.48
CA ALA A 39 -9.19 -12.31 -1.47
C ALA A 39 -9.55 -13.56 -0.65
N SER A 40 -8.63 -14.54 -0.58
CA SER A 40 -8.80 -15.80 0.14
C SER A 40 -8.99 -15.63 1.65
N ILE A 41 -8.44 -14.58 2.26
CA ILE A 41 -8.52 -14.32 3.71
C ILE A 41 -9.36 -13.08 4.05
N ALA A 42 -9.81 -12.33 3.05
CA ALA A 42 -10.49 -11.05 3.23
C ALA A 42 -11.69 -11.14 4.19
N ALA A 43 -12.55 -12.17 4.04
CA ALA A 43 -13.72 -12.34 4.89
C ALA A 43 -13.40 -12.47 6.39
N GLY A 44 -12.25 -13.05 6.73
CA GLY A 44 -11.84 -13.26 8.13
C GLY A 44 -11.12 -12.07 8.75
N ILE A 45 -10.49 -11.20 7.93
CA ILE A 45 -9.61 -10.14 8.42
C ILE A 45 -10.23 -8.74 8.31
N THR A 46 -11.20 -8.52 7.41
CA THR A 46 -11.73 -7.18 7.12
C THR A 46 -12.29 -6.49 8.36
N ALA A 47 -13.28 -7.04 9.02
CA ALA A 47 -13.90 -6.38 10.16
C ALA A 47 -12.93 -6.18 11.36
N PRO A 48 -12.09 -7.16 11.73
CA PRO A 48 -11.07 -6.95 12.77
C PRO A 48 -10.05 -5.86 12.43
N ALA A 49 -9.57 -5.79 11.17
CA ALA A 49 -8.62 -4.78 10.75
C ALA A 49 -9.24 -3.37 10.69
N GLN A 50 -10.48 -3.25 10.22
CA GLN A 50 -11.26 -2.00 10.27
C GLN A 50 -11.47 -1.51 11.72
N ALA A 51 -11.66 -2.43 12.67
CA ALA A 51 -11.77 -2.08 14.09
C ALA A 51 -10.46 -1.49 14.68
N LEU A 52 -9.31 -1.73 14.04
CA LEU A 52 -8.04 -1.09 14.35
C LEU A 52 -7.88 0.28 13.66
N GLY A 53 -8.85 0.71 12.86
CA GLY A 53 -8.81 1.98 12.12
C GLY A 53 -8.13 1.91 10.74
N LEU A 54 -7.87 0.70 10.23
CA LEU A 54 -7.25 0.51 8.92
C LEU A 54 -8.28 0.55 7.80
N ALA A 55 -7.90 1.13 6.67
CA ALA A 55 -8.58 0.87 5.43
C ALA A 55 -8.17 -0.52 4.90
N VAL A 56 -9.14 -1.39 4.66
CA VAL A 56 -8.89 -2.74 4.15
C VAL A 56 -9.15 -2.78 2.66
N ILE A 57 -8.16 -3.23 1.90
CA ILE A 57 -8.19 -3.29 0.44
C ILE A 57 -8.00 -4.74 0.02
N VAL A 58 -8.88 -5.25 -0.84
CA VAL A 58 -8.82 -6.64 -1.32
C VAL A 58 -8.06 -6.71 -2.64
N ASN A 59 -7.10 -7.61 -2.72
CA ASN A 59 -6.34 -7.84 -3.95
C ASN A 59 -7.11 -8.75 -4.91
N GLY A 60 -7.50 -8.23 -6.07
CA GLY A 60 -8.06 -9.00 -7.19
C GLY A 60 -9.43 -9.66 -6.93
N GLY A 61 -10.19 -9.21 -5.94
CA GLY A 61 -11.47 -9.81 -5.58
C GLY A 61 -12.60 -8.79 -5.38
N PRO A 62 -13.84 -9.27 -5.14
CA PRO A 62 -14.93 -8.39 -4.75
C PRO A 62 -14.63 -7.78 -3.37
N PRO A 63 -15.12 -6.55 -3.11
CA PRO A 63 -14.79 -5.84 -1.87
C PRO A 63 -15.28 -6.55 -0.59
N GLY A 64 -16.39 -7.31 -0.65
CA GLY A 64 -16.84 -8.15 0.47
C GLY A 64 -16.95 -7.45 1.83
N GLY A 65 -17.26 -6.13 1.84
CA GLY A 65 -17.27 -5.31 3.05
C GLY A 65 -15.97 -4.57 3.34
N ALA A 66 -14.91 -4.81 2.56
CA ALA A 66 -13.68 -4.02 2.61
C ALA A 66 -13.87 -2.61 2.02
N ASP A 67 -12.95 -1.70 2.34
CA ASP A 67 -13.02 -0.30 1.92
C ASP A 67 -12.64 -0.09 0.45
N GLY A 68 -11.98 -1.07 -0.16
CA GLY A 68 -11.59 -0.98 -1.55
C GLY A 68 -11.07 -2.26 -2.16
N VAL A 69 -10.66 -2.15 -3.41
CA VAL A 69 -10.02 -3.22 -4.18
C VAL A 69 -8.74 -2.73 -4.84
N HIS A 70 -7.83 -3.65 -5.06
CA HIS A 70 -6.56 -3.42 -5.76
C HIS A 70 -6.49 -4.35 -6.97
N VAL A 71 -6.15 -3.77 -8.13
CA VAL A 71 -6.10 -4.51 -9.40
C VAL A 71 -4.80 -4.21 -10.14
N GLU A 72 -4.49 -5.02 -11.14
CA GLU A 72 -3.45 -4.67 -12.12
C GLU A 72 -3.86 -3.42 -12.90
N ALA A 73 -2.91 -2.54 -13.20
CA ALA A 73 -3.18 -1.34 -13.96
C ALA A 73 -3.60 -1.67 -15.40
N GLY A 74 -4.74 -1.12 -15.75
CA GLY A 74 -5.35 -1.25 -17.08
C GLY A 74 -6.75 -0.68 -17.05
N THR A 75 -7.12 0.05 -18.09
CA THR A 75 -8.39 0.80 -18.16
C THR A 75 -9.62 -0.07 -17.85
N ALA A 76 -9.66 -1.29 -18.40
CA ALA A 76 -10.78 -2.19 -18.18
C ALA A 76 -10.86 -2.66 -16.72
N ALA A 77 -9.73 -3.13 -16.14
CA ALA A 77 -9.69 -3.64 -14.78
C ALA A 77 -10.05 -2.56 -13.76
N VAL A 78 -9.51 -1.35 -13.90
CA VAL A 78 -9.82 -0.22 -13.02
C VAL A 78 -11.29 0.21 -13.16
N SER A 79 -11.83 0.28 -14.38
CA SER A 79 -13.22 0.65 -14.62
C SER A 79 -14.21 -0.38 -14.05
N GLU A 80 -13.91 -1.68 -14.15
CA GLU A 80 -14.70 -2.74 -13.54
C GLU A 80 -14.64 -2.70 -12.01
N ALA A 81 -13.44 -2.52 -11.45
CA ALA A 81 -13.25 -2.36 -10.03
C ALA A 81 -14.04 -1.15 -9.49
N ARG A 82 -14.01 -0.01 -10.18
CA ARG A 82 -14.78 1.18 -9.81
C ARG A 82 -16.29 0.92 -9.80
N LYS A 83 -16.80 0.16 -10.75
CA LYS A 83 -18.22 -0.25 -10.76
C LYS A 83 -18.55 -1.16 -9.57
N ALA A 84 -17.64 -2.08 -9.21
CA ALA A 84 -17.84 -3.02 -8.12
C ALA A 84 -17.86 -2.36 -6.74
N VAL A 85 -16.95 -1.39 -6.48
CA VAL A 85 -16.88 -0.69 -5.18
C VAL A 85 -17.84 0.49 -5.07
N GLY A 86 -18.35 1.00 -6.19
CA GLY A 86 -19.21 2.19 -6.22
C GLY A 86 -18.48 3.48 -5.85
N LYS A 87 -19.25 4.51 -5.47
CA LYS A 87 -18.71 5.86 -5.20
C LYS A 87 -17.98 6.00 -3.87
N GLY A 88 -18.21 5.10 -2.94
CA GLY A 88 -17.66 5.18 -1.57
C GLY A 88 -16.43 4.32 -1.33
N GLY A 89 -16.08 3.43 -2.26
CA GLY A 89 -14.95 2.53 -2.10
C GLY A 89 -13.70 3.00 -2.87
N PHE A 90 -12.54 2.52 -2.45
CA PHE A 90 -11.26 2.82 -3.10
C PHE A 90 -10.92 1.82 -4.20
N VAL A 91 -10.30 2.31 -5.26
CA VAL A 91 -9.67 1.50 -6.31
C VAL A 91 -8.20 1.83 -6.39
N GLY A 92 -7.36 0.86 -6.09
CA GLY A 92 -5.92 0.95 -6.30
C GLY A 92 -5.49 0.18 -7.54
N ALA A 93 -4.40 0.61 -8.16
CA ALA A 93 -3.87 -0.04 -9.35
C ALA A 93 -2.36 -0.24 -9.28
N TYR A 94 -1.89 -1.48 -9.49
CA TYR A 94 -0.47 -1.76 -9.60
C TYR A 94 0.03 -1.49 -11.01
N ALA A 95 0.83 -0.46 -11.17
CA ALA A 95 1.39 -0.03 -12.45
C ALA A 95 2.86 -0.44 -12.66
N GLY A 96 3.46 -1.07 -11.66
CA GLY A 96 4.87 -1.47 -11.71
C GLY A 96 5.77 -0.28 -12.01
N ALA A 97 6.68 -0.45 -12.97
CA ALA A 97 7.61 0.60 -13.42
C ALA A 97 7.09 1.39 -14.64
N SER A 98 5.81 1.22 -15.03
CA SER A 98 5.27 1.81 -16.26
C SER A 98 4.55 3.13 -16.00
N ARG A 99 5.11 4.23 -16.51
CA ARG A 99 4.44 5.54 -16.52
C ARG A 99 3.12 5.50 -17.29
N HIS A 100 3.11 4.80 -18.41
CA HIS A 100 1.93 4.64 -19.24
C HIS A 100 0.77 3.99 -18.48
N PHE A 101 1.02 2.83 -17.87
CA PHE A 101 -0.02 2.14 -17.09
C PHE A 101 -0.46 2.93 -15.85
N ALA A 102 0.45 3.66 -15.20
CA ALA A 102 0.09 4.52 -14.09
C ALA A 102 -0.89 5.63 -14.52
N MET A 103 -0.61 6.29 -15.66
CA MET A 103 -1.50 7.32 -16.21
C MET A 103 -2.85 6.74 -16.65
N GLU A 104 -2.87 5.62 -17.38
CA GLU A 104 -4.11 4.96 -17.78
C GLU A 104 -4.98 4.57 -16.57
N ALA A 105 -4.37 4.06 -15.51
CA ALA A 105 -5.08 3.72 -14.28
C ALA A 105 -5.71 4.96 -13.63
N ALA A 106 -4.97 6.05 -13.55
CA ALA A 106 -5.45 7.33 -13.02
C ALA A 106 -6.64 7.87 -13.84
N GLU A 107 -6.50 7.90 -15.17
CA GLU A 107 -7.57 8.33 -16.10
C GLU A 107 -8.82 7.45 -16.03
N ALA A 108 -8.63 6.14 -15.77
CA ALA A 108 -9.73 5.19 -15.60
C ALA A 108 -10.43 5.28 -14.22
N GLY A 109 -9.92 6.11 -13.28
CA GLY A 109 -10.54 6.39 -12.00
C GLY A 109 -9.95 5.62 -10.82
N ALA A 110 -8.67 5.24 -10.86
CA ALA A 110 -7.96 4.77 -9.68
C ALA A 110 -7.78 5.90 -8.66
N ASP A 111 -7.96 5.59 -7.38
CA ASP A 111 -7.76 6.54 -6.27
C ASP A 111 -6.30 6.60 -5.83
N TYR A 112 -5.53 5.58 -6.11
CA TYR A 112 -4.07 5.55 -5.94
C TYR A 112 -3.42 4.59 -6.94
N VAL A 113 -2.13 4.79 -7.17
CA VAL A 113 -1.30 3.87 -7.95
C VAL A 113 -0.20 3.27 -7.08
N ALA A 114 0.11 2.00 -7.30
CA ALA A 114 1.23 1.31 -6.67
C ALA A 114 2.38 1.18 -7.70
N LEU A 115 3.55 1.70 -7.34
CA LEU A 115 4.70 1.82 -8.21
C LEU A 115 5.88 0.98 -7.71
N ALA A 116 6.52 0.26 -8.61
CA ALA A 116 7.76 -0.46 -8.33
C ALA A 116 8.93 0.54 -8.29
N GLN A 117 9.42 0.85 -7.08
CA GLN A 117 10.46 1.87 -6.91
C GLN A 117 11.89 1.36 -7.12
N ASN A 118 12.14 0.07 -6.91
CA ASN A 118 13.50 -0.49 -6.98
C ASN A 118 13.98 -0.62 -8.42
N GLY A 119 14.99 0.15 -8.80
CA GLY A 119 15.57 0.15 -10.13
C GLY A 119 14.67 0.72 -11.24
N ALA A 120 13.45 1.13 -10.93
CA ALA A 120 12.51 1.67 -11.90
C ALA A 120 12.81 3.15 -12.18
N SER A 121 13.63 3.38 -13.17
CA SER A 121 14.01 4.73 -13.62
C SER A 121 13.76 4.85 -15.13
N VAL A 122 12.96 5.80 -15.54
CA VAL A 122 12.72 6.11 -16.95
C VAL A 122 13.36 7.45 -17.27
N GLY A 123 14.36 7.43 -18.17
CA GLY A 123 15.14 8.62 -18.49
C GLY A 123 15.96 9.14 -17.31
N GLY A 124 16.43 8.25 -16.42
CA GLY A 124 17.23 8.59 -15.25
C GLY A 124 16.42 9.14 -14.04
N VAL A 125 15.10 9.31 -14.18
CA VAL A 125 14.24 9.81 -13.10
C VAL A 125 13.45 8.64 -12.49
N PRO A 126 13.59 8.36 -11.17
CA PRO A 126 12.82 7.33 -10.48
C PRO A 126 11.31 7.52 -10.69
N ILE A 127 10.56 6.43 -10.87
CA ILE A 127 9.14 6.49 -11.22
C ILE A 127 8.30 7.18 -10.13
N VAL A 128 8.60 6.94 -8.85
CA VAL A 128 7.91 7.59 -7.72
C VAL A 128 8.15 9.10 -7.75
N SER A 129 9.42 9.53 -7.95
CA SER A 129 9.77 10.96 -8.03
C SER A 129 9.08 11.65 -9.20
N TRP A 130 9.02 10.98 -10.35
CA TRP A 130 8.30 11.51 -11.51
C TRP A 130 6.80 11.63 -11.20
N TRP A 131 6.16 10.60 -10.66
CA TRP A 131 4.73 10.60 -10.34
C TRP A 131 4.38 11.72 -9.36
N SER A 132 5.08 11.81 -8.25
CA SER A 132 4.87 12.84 -7.22
C SER A 132 5.10 14.27 -7.69
N SER A 133 5.77 14.46 -8.85
CA SER A 133 6.00 15.78 -9.42
C SER A 133 4.95 16.22 -10.43
N VAL A 134 4.17 15.28 -11.02
CA VAL A 134 3.26 15.56 -12.14
C VAL A 134 1.80 15.19 -11.86
N MET A 135 1.53 14.37 -10.84
CA MET A 135 0.19 13.85 -10.56
C MET A 135 -0.25 14.20 -9.12
N GLU A 136 -1.54 14.46 -8.97
CA GLU A 136 -2.17 14.72 -7.66
C GLU A 136 -2.69 13.43 -6.99
N ILE A 137 -2.91 12.36 -7.78
CA ILE A 137 -3.36 11.06 -7.27
C ILE A 137 -2.23 10.44 -6.46
N PRO A 138 -2.50 9.98 -5.21
CA PRO A 138 -1.50 9.41 -4.34
C PRO A 138 -0.78 8.19 -4.93
N CYS A 139 0.47 8.00 -4.56
CA CYS A 139 1.20 6.80 -4.92
C CYS A 139 1.73 6.03 -3.70
N VAL A 140 1.79 4.72 -3.87
CA VAL A 140 2.44 3.78 -2.96
C VAL A 140 3.78 3.36 -3.56
N ALA A 141 4.88 3.54 -2.83
CA ALA A 141 6.11 2.82 -3.10
C ALA A 141 5.89 1.36 -2.66
N PHE A 142 5.65 0.48 -3.64
CA PHE A 142 4.99 -0.82 -3.40
C PHE A 142 5.94 -1.97 -3.06
N GLU A 143 7.21 -1.85 -3.40
CA GLU A 143 8.18 -2.87 -3.00
C GLU A 143 8.57 -2.70 -1.53
N PRO A 144 8.81 -3.80 -0.79
CA PRO A 144 9.17 -3.73 0.63
C PRO A 144 10.40 -2.85 0.85
N VAL A 145 10.34 -1.99 1.85
CA VAL A 145 11.42 -1.05 2.18
C VAL A 145 12.01 -1.39 3.53
N GLU A 146 13.33 -1.60 3.54
CA GLU A 146 14.14 -1.66 4.75
C GLU A 146 14.56 -0.25 5.18
N LEU A 147 15.01 -0.08 6.43
CA LEU A 147 15.38 1.24 6.97
C LEU A 147 16.43 1.97 6.13
N GLU A 148 17.40 1.24 5.60
CA GLU A 148 18.50 1.77 4.78
C GLU A 148 17.98 2.33 3.44
N GLY A 149 16.90 1.76 2.92
CA GLY A 149 16.27 2.18 1.67
C GLY A 149 15.53 3.52 1.77
N LEU A 150 15.16 3.94 2.98
CA LEU A 150 14.41 5.18 3.19
C LEU A 150 15.16 6.43 2.75
N ASP A 151 16.49 6.46 2.88
CA ASP A 151 17.30 7.61 2.47
C ASP A 151 17.25 7.87 0.97
N ILE A 152 17.02 6.82 0.18
CA ILE A 152 16.87 6.90 -1.27
C ILE A 152 15.41 7.15 -1.66
N LEU A 153 14.45 6.59 -0.90
CA LEU A 153 13.05 6.65 -1.23
C LEU A 153 12.38 7.97 -0.80
N LEU A 154 12.64 8.47 0.41
CA LEU A 154 11.95 9.66 0.93
C LEU A 154 12.13 10.93 0.08
N PRO A 155 13.29 11.19 -0.53
CA PRO A 155 13.43 12.31 -1.47
C PRO A 155 12.53 12.22 -2.70
N GLN A 156 12.00 11.03 -3.03
CA GLN A 156 11.07 10.82 -4.14
C GLN A 156 9.62 11.19 -3.78
N LYS A 157 9.34 11.45 -2.50
CA LYS A 157 8.04 11.91 -1.97
C LYS A 157 6.87 10.97 -2.25
N PRO A 158 6.96 9.66 -1.92
CA PRO A 158 5.78 8.81 -1.96
C PRO A 158 4.75 9.27 -0.91
N ASP A 159 3.47 9.04 -1.15
CA ASP A 159 2.41 9.28 -0.17
C ASP A 159 2.33 8.13 0.82
N PHE A 160 2.61 6.91 0.35
CA PHE A 160 2.63 5.70 1.14
C PHE A 160 3.89 4.88 0.86
N ILE A 161 4.34 4.18 1.90
CA ILE A 161 5.44 3.22 1.81
C ILE A 161 5.02 1.86 2.35
N ARG A 162 5.51 0.77 1.73
CA ARG A 162 5.34 -0.59 2.21
C ARG A 162 6.53 -0.97 3.09
N PRO A 163 6.32 -1.26 4.38
CA PRO A 163 7.37 -1.79 5.25
C PRO A 163 7.90 -3.14 4.77
N SER A 164 9.08 -3.52 5.30
CA SER A 164 9.65 -4.86 5.10
C SER A 164 8.68 -5.97 5.46
N ASP A 165 8.63 -7.00 4.64
CA ASP A 165 7.79 -8.19 4.87
C ASP A 165 8.25 -9.01 6.10
N ALA A 166 9.46 -8.74 6.63
CA ALA A 166 9.93 -9.32 7.89
C ALA A 166 9.01 -8.98 9.07
N MET A 167 8.21 -7.91 8.99
CA MET A 167 7.21 -7.56 10.00
C MET A 167 6.17 -8.67 10.25
N TRP A 168 5.97 -9.56 9.30
CA TRP A 168 5.02 -10.66 9.41
C TRP A 168 5.58 -11.90 10.12
N ALA A 169 6.79 -11.83 10.67
CA ALA A 169 7.38 -12.94 11.44
C ALA A 169 6.62 -13.20 12.76
N ASP A 170 6.40 -12.15 13.54
CA ASP A 170 5.64 -12.14 14.79
C ASP A 170 5.30 -10.70 15.23
N ALA A 171 4.50 -10.58 16.31
CA ALA A 171 4.03 -9.28 16.81
C ALA A 171 5.17 -8.38 17.35
N GLU A 172 6.21 -8.97 17.97
CA GLU A 172 7.36 -8.23 18.48
C GLU A 172 8.16 -7.62 17.35
N THR A 173 8.43 -8.41 16.31
CA THR A 173 9.12 -7.97 15.09
C THR A 173 8.29 -6.89 14.36
N ALA A 174 6.98 -7.05 14.26
CA ALA A 174 6.11 -6.03 13.70
C ALA A 174 6.21 -4.70 14.45
N SER A 175 6.07 -4.73 15.76
CA SER A 175 6.18 -3.54 16.63
C SER A 175 7.54 -2.86 16.48
N ARG A 176 8.63 -3.62 16.48
CA ARG A 176 10.00 -3.09 16.34
C ARG A 176 10.18 -2.40 14.99
N ILE A 177 9.86 -3.08 13.88
CA ILE A 177 10.03 -2.53 12.52
C ILE A 177 9.22 -1.23 12.36
N ILE A 178 7.96 -1.22 12.78
CA ILE A 178 7.10 -0.03 12.64
C ILE A 178 7.58 1.12 13.54
N THR A 179 8.06 0.82 14.75
CA THR A 179 8.65 1.84 15.65
C THR A 179 9.89 2.48 15.02
N GLU A 180 10.80 1.69 14.48
CA GLU A 180 12.03 2.15 13.83
C GLU A 180 11.70 3.00 12.58
N LEU A 181 10.76 2.54 11.75
CA LEU A 181 10.28 3.31 10.60
C LEU A 181 9.69 4.65 11.01
N ARG A 182 8.79 4.66 12.00
CA ARG A 182 8.18 5.90 12.51
C ARG A 182 9.24 6.89 12.98
N GLN A 183 10.19 6.45 13.81
CA GLN A 183 11.28 7.30 14.30
C GLN A 183 12.10 7.90 13.14
N ARG A 184 12.37 7.09 12.11
CA ARG A 184 13.13 7.56 10.94
C ARG A 184 12.35 8.57 10.10
N LEU A 185 11.02 8.40 9.98
CA LEU A 185 10.14 9.31 9.26
C LEU A 185 9.95 10.65 9.97
N GLU A 186 9.88 10.66 11.31
CA GLU A 186 9.70 11.86 12.13
C GLU A 186 10.97 12.72 12.24
N THR A 187 12.16 12.15 12.02
CA THR A 187 13.46 12.84 12.14
C THR A 187 13.94 13.53 10.88
N LYS A 188 13.20 13.47 9.77
CA LYS A 188 13.48 14.10 8.48
C LYS A 188 12.44 15.15 8.09
#